data_7a91834e4a5bcf2389b03a7541dfee0f
#
_entry.id   7a91834e4a5bcf2389b03a7541dfee0f
#
_cell.length_a   1.000
_cell.length_b   1.000
_cell.length_c   1.000
_cell.angle_alpha   90.00
_cell.angle_beta   90.00
_cell.angle_gamma   90.00
#
_symmetry.space_group_name_H-M   'P 1'
#
loop_
_entity.id
_entity.type
_entity.pdbx_description
1 polymer ?
#
loop_
_entity_poly.entity_id
_entity_poly.type
_entity_poly.pdbx_seq_one_letter_code
_entity_poly.pdbx_strand_id
1 'polypeptide(L)'
;MTAEQSLYLRIPVSAFTAESRALSSAGGQMKIYVKEKMEMNVTAVKAVYYSATGNTETVVTRIAERIADRLGVSVESYDFTLPESRTQVQHFGPSELVVFGTPVYAGRVPNKMLPAVQSLFKGDGTLAVPVVTFGNRNFDNGLIELRNELEHNGFHTIAGAGVACSHVFSDRIAPGRPDPEDWRIIDDFADRTAEKVRNLTEIPAPVQVRGDDPVGPYYTPLGTDGKPAVFLKAKPLTRMDACDQCGICARVCPMGSISAGDPSQVTGICIKCQACVKKCPQHAKYFDDAAFLSHVSMLEQNYTRRAETEVFI
;
A
#
# COMPACT_ATOMS: atom_id res chain seq x y z
N MET A 1 -16.70 -31.26 44.79
CA MET A 1 -18.13 -30.86 44.78
C MET A 1 -18.13 -29.33 44.72
N THR A 2 -18.19 -28.77 43.54
CA THR A 2 -18.33 -27.33 43.30
C THR A 2 -19.61 -27.11 42.49
N ALA A 3 -20.51 -26.29 43.05
CA ALA A 3 -21.84 -26.03 42.54
C ALA A 3 -21.76 -25.01 41.38
N GLU A 4 -22.22 -25.42 40.22
CA GLU A 4 -22.55 -24.50 39.12
C GLU A 4 -23.88 -23.81 39.45
N GLN A 5 -23.85 -22.48 39.61
CA GLN A 5 -25.05 -21.67 39.64
C GLN A 5 -25.46 -21.31 38.21
N SER A 6 -26.51 -21.99 37.74
CA SER A 6 -27.21 -21.66 36.49
C SER A 6 -28.16 -20.49 36.71
N LEU A 7 -27.90 -19.36 36.10
CA LEU A 7 -28.75 -18.16 36.12
C LEU A 7 -29.83 -18.29 35.04
N TYR A 8 -31.10 -18.51 35.43
CA TYR A 8 -32.23 -18.54 34.50
C TYR A 8 -32.77 -17.12 34.28
N LEU A 9 -32.53 -16.52 33.14
CA LEU A 9 -33.24 -15.32 32.69
C LEU A 9 -34.53 -15.73 31.97
N ARG A 10 -35.68 -15.32 32.49
CA ARG A 10 -36.97 -15.41 31.79
C ARG A 10 -37.15 -14.17 30.92
N ILE A 11 -37.06 -14.33 29.58
CA ILE A 11 -37.32 -13.27 28.62
C ILE A 11 -38.77 -13.41 28.10
N PRO A 12 -39.56 -12.33 28.05
CA PRO A 12 -40.92 -12.38 27.50
C PRO A 12 -40.94 -12.59 25.98
N VAL A 13 -41.92 -13.33 25.50
CA VAL A 13 -42.06 -13.80 24.10
C VAL A 13 -42.22 -12.68 23.05
N SER A 14 -42.36 -11.43 23.46
CA SER A 14 -42.57 -10.28 22.59
C SER A 14 -41.27 -9.68 22.02
N ALA A 15 -40.06 -10.26 22.27
CA ALA A 15 -38.77 -9.72 21.86
C ALA A 15 -38.12 -10.45 20.67
N PHE A 16 -38.86 -11.31 19.96
CA PHE A 16 -38.29 -12.06 18.83
C PHE A 16 -38.51 -11.33 17.49
N THR A 17 -37.45 -10.93 16.84
CA THR A 17 -37.45 -10.50 15.43
C THR A 17 -37.34 -11.69 14.46
N ALA A 18 -37.79 -11.54 13.23
CA ALA A 18 -38.15 -12.59 12.25
C ALA A 18 -36.97 -13.47 11.70
N GLU A 19 -35.77 -13.47 12.28
CA GLU A 19 -34.60 -14.17 11.74
C GLU A 19 -34.11 -15.36 12.59
N SER A 20 -34.83 -15.80 13.63
CA SER A 20 -34.45 -16.98 14.41
C SER A 20 -35.05 -18.25 13.82
N ARG A 21 -34.23 -19.12 13.20
CA ARG A 21 -34.63 -20.50 12.84
C ARG A 21 -34.55 -21.39 14.06
N ALA A 22 -35.67 -21.88 14.53
CA ALA A 22 -35.76 -22.90 15.58
C ALA A 22 -35.60 -24.29 14.98
N LEU A 23 -34.64 -25.08 15.50
CA LEU A 23 -34.55 -26.52 15.24
C LEU A 23 -35.02 -27.25 16.51
N SER A 24 -36.09 -28.07 16.40
CA SER A 24 -36.56 -28.91 17.49
C SER A 24 -35.82 -30.24 17.48
N SER A 25 -35.30 -30.69 18.62
CA SER A 25 -34.83 -32.04 18.86
C SER A 25 -35.82 -32.78 19.78
N ALA A 26 -36.03 -34.07 19.53
CA ALA A 26 -36.89 -34.94 20.31
C ALA A 26 -36.33 -35.12 21.74
N GLY A 27 -36.82 -34.33 22.67
CA GLY A 27 -36.35 -34.39 24.05
C GLY A 27 -36.64 -33.15 24.93
N GLY A 28 -37.46 -32.23 24.49
CA GLY A 28 -38.10 -31.24 25.36
C GLY A 28 -37.27 -30.09 25.90
N GLN A 29 -35.99 -29.92 25.54
CA GLN A 29 -35.22 -28.72 25.85
C GLN A 29 -34.76 -28.02 24.56
N MET A 30 -35.31 -26.85 24.30
CA MET A 30 -34.92 -26.00 23.15
C MET A 30 -33.67 -25.24 23.55
N LYS A 31 -32.53 -25.60 22.96
CA LYS A 31 -31.29 -24.78 23.02
C LYS A 31 -31.36 -23.73 21.92
N ILE A 32 -31.54 -22.47 22.29
CA ILE A 32 -31.44 -21.34 21.38
C ILE A 32 -29.96 -21.01 21.27
N TYR A 33 -29.36 -21.32 20.12
CA TYR A 33 -28.04 -20.78 19.77
C TYR A 33 -28.27 -19.40 19.13
N VAL A 34 -28.09 -18.35 19.90
CA VAL A 34 -27.94 -17.00 19.32
C VAL A 34 -26.53 -16.98 18.73
N LYS A 35 -26.42 -16.99 17.41
CA LYS A 35 -25.17 -16.65 16.75
C LYS A 35 -24.97 -15.17 17.05
N GLU A 36 -24.10 -14.85 18.03
CA GLU A 36 -23.71 -13.47 18.25
C GLU A 36 -23.18 -12.94 16.92
N LYS A 37 -23.82 -11.90 16.40
CA LYS A 37 -23.37 -11.19 15.22
C LYS A 37 -22.07 -10.52 15.65
N MET A 38 -20.94 -11.02 15.16
CA MET A 38 -19.64 -10.40 15.39
C MET A 38 -19.66 -9.09 14.61
N GLU A 39 -19.94 -7.98 15.29
CA GLU A 39 -19.78 -6.66 14.71
C GLU A 39 -18.28 -6.38 14.66
N MET A 40 -17.73 -6.34 13.44
CA MET A 40 -16.35 -5.90 13.21
C MET A 40 -16.28 -4.40 13.51
N ASN A 41 -15.89 -4.07 14.74
CA ASN A 41 -15.85 -2.68 15.18
C ASN A 41 -14.48 -2.06 14.90
N VAL A 42 -14.31 -1.49 13.70
CA VAL A 42 -13.14 -0.69 13.38
C VAL A 42 -13.22 0.63 14.13
N THR A 43 -12.20 0.94 14.95
CA THR A 43 -12.10 2.15 15.77
C THR A 43 -11.05 3.12 15.29
N ALA A 44 -10.14 2.69 14.41
CA ALA A 44 -9.11 3.53 13.81
C ALA A 44 -8.71 3.04 12.41
N VAL A 45 -8.32 3.97 11.54
CA VAL A 45 -7.71 3.69 10.25
C VAL A 45 -6.24 4.09 10.30
N LYS A 46 -5.36 3.25 9.76
CA LYS A 46 -3.91 3.50 9.69
C LYS A 46 -3.48 3.62 8.23
N ALA A 47 -2.87 4.74 7.86
CA ALA A 47 -2.23 4.97 6.57
C ALA A 47 -0.76 4.57 6.68
N VAL A 48 -0.37 3.40 6.15
CA VAL A 48 1.00 2.88 6.21
C VAL A 48 1.61 2.91 4.81
N TYR A 49 2.74 3.59 4.62
CA TYR A 49 3.28 3.72 3.28
C TYR A 49 4.79 3.87 3.19
N TYR A 50 5.33 3.40 2.05
CA TYR A 50 6.63 3.79 1.52
C TYR A 50 6.42 4.75 0.34
N SER A 51 6.96 5.98 0.41
CA SER A 51 6.74 7.02 -0.60
C SER A 51 7.95 7.92 -0.80
N ALA A 52 8.85 7.57 -1.71
CA ALA A 52 10.09 8.32 -1.94
C ALA A 52 9.84 9.74 -2.53
N THR A 53 8.80 9.90 -3.36
CA THR A 53 8.50 11.14 -4.09
C THR A 53 7.13 11.76 -3.79
N GLY A 54 6.33 11.15 -2.90
CA GLY A 54 5.05 11.67 -2.46
C GLY A 54 3.82 10.99 -3.07
N ASN A 55 3.89 10.38 -4.25
CA ASN A 55 2.72 9.83 -4.93
C ASN A 55 1.97 8.78 -4.10
N THR A 56 2.69 7.79 -3.54
CA THR A 56 2.07 6.73 -2.74
C THR A 56 1.47 7.30 -1.45
N GLU A 57 2.18 8.18 -0.77
CA GLU A 57 1.71 8.90 0.40
C GLU A 57 0.36 9.58 0.12
N THR A 58 0.30 10.42 -0.92
CA THR A 58 -0.91 11.17 -1.27
C THR A 58 -2.11 10.25 -1.53
N VAL A 59 -1.90 9.14 -2.25
CA VAL A 59 -2.96 8.19 -2.56
C VAL A 59 -3.43 7.44 -1.32
N VAL A 60 -2.49 6.89 -0.54
CA VAL A 60 -2.80 6.09 0.66
C VAL A 60 -3.48 6.94 1.73
N THR A 61 -2.96 8.13 1.98
CA THR A 61 -3.54 9.06 2.96
C THR A 61 -4.96 9.44 2.57
N ARG A 62 -5.21 9.81 1.29
CA ARG A 62 -6.56 10.15 0.83
C ARG A 62 -7.55 8.99 0.98
N ILE A 63 -7.15 7.76 0.63
CA ILE A 63 -8.01 6.57 0.83
C ILE A 63 -8.31 6.37 2.31
N ALA A 64 -7.27 6.43 3.17
CA ALA A 64 -7.42 6.22 4.60
C ALA A 64 -8.30 7.28 5.27
N GLU A 65 -8.06 8.56 4.97
CA GLU A 65 -8.86 9.68 5.48
C GLU A 65 -10.32 9.53 5.08
N ARG A 66 -10.60 9.22 3.80
CA ARG A 66 -11.98 9.08 3.33
C ARG A 66 -12.68 7.88 3.95
N ILE A 67 -12.00 6.75 4.12
CA ILE A 67 -12.56 5.60 4.84
C ILE A 67 -12.84 5.98 6.31
N ALA A 68 -11.90 6.65 6.98
CA ALA A 68 -12.06 7.10 8.36
C ALA A 68 -13.24 8.04 8.53
N ASP A 69 -13.38 9.03 7.65
CA ASP A 69 -14.53 9.96 7.63
C ASP A 69 -15.87 9.22 7.48
N ARG A 70 -15.92 8.24 6.56
CA ARG A 70 -17.14 7.43 6.35
C ARG A 70 -17.47 6.57 7.57
N LEU A 71 -16.46 6.02 8.25
CA LEU A 71 -16.65 5.19 9.44
C LEU A 71 -16.87 6.01 10.72
N GLY A 72 -16.52 7.31 10.71
CA GLY A 72 -16.58 8.18 11.88
C GLY A 72 -15.48 7.88 12.91
N VAL A 73 -14.29 7.49 12.46
CA VAL A 73 -13.15 7.08 13.29
C VAL A 73 -11.90 7.93 13.01
N SER A 74 -10.88 7.81 13.86
CA SER A 74 -9.60 8.50 13.68
C SER A 74 -8.75 7.87 12.56
N VAL A 75 -7.85 8.70 11.97
CA VAL A 75 -6.81 8.24 11.06
C VAL A 75 -5.44 8.63 11.59
N GLU A 76 -4.47 7.73 11.45
CA GLU A 76 -3.06 7.96 11.78
C GLU A 76 -2.18 7.47 10.64
N SER A 77 -1.03 8.13 10.43
CA SER A 77 -0.09 7.78 9.36
C SER A 77 1.21 7.21 9.90
N TYR A 78 1.75 6.20 9.21
CA TYR A 78 3.06 5.63 9.45
C TYR A 78 3.87 5.60 8.15
N ASP A 79 4.81 6.53 8.03
CA ASP A 79 5.75 6.62 6.91
C ASP A 79 7.01 5.79 7.20
N PHE A 80 7.19 4.66 6.47
CA PHE A 80 8.39 3.85 6.58
C PHE A 80 9.40 4.08 5.44
N THR A 81 9.35 5.27 4.82
CA THR A 81 10.23 5.62 3.69
C THR A 81 11.70 5.70 4.08
N LEU A 82 12.00 6.27 5.24
CA LEU A 82 13.39 6.49 5.67
C LEU A 82 13.92 5.34 6.55
N PRO A 83 15.24 5.10 6.58
CA PRO A 83 15.82 3.98 7.32
C PRO A 83 15.48 3.97 8.80
N GLU A 84 15.41 5.14 9.45
CA GLU A 84 15.09 5.30 10.86
C GLU A 84 13.68 4.82 11.22
N SER A 85 12.74 4.91 10.28
CA SER A 85 11.36 4.42 10.47
C SER A 85 11.24 2.90 10.30
N ARG A 86 12.31 2.19 9.93
CA ARG A 86 12.31 0.74 9.70
C ARG A 86 13.12 -0.02 10.74
N THR A 87 13.12 0.44 11.97
CA THR A 87 13.93 -0.13 13.06
C THR A 87 13.13 -0.96 14.05
N GLN A 88 11.80 -0.84 14.05
CA GLN A 88 10.92 -1.51 14.99
C GLN A 88 9.74 -2.18 14.31
N VAL A 89 9.30 -3.30 14.86
CA VAL A 89 8.08 -3.99 14.41
C VAL A 89 6.86 -3.18 14.83
N GLN A 90 5.94 -2.98 13.89
CA GLN A 90 4.64 -2.36 14.12
C GLN A 90 3.58 -3.45 14.24
N HIS A 91 2.75 -3.37 15.29
CA HIS A 91 1.67 -4.31 15.54
C HIS A 91 0.33 -3.59 15.38
N PHE A 92 -0.62 -4.26 14.74
CA PHE A 92 -1.96 -3.77 14.47
C PHE A 92 -2.99 -4.75 15.00
N GLY A 93 -4.00 -4.24 15.69
CA GLY A 93 -5.04 -5.05 16.33
C GLY A 93 -6.27 -5.29 15.45
N PRO A 94 -7.22 -6.11 15.93
CA PRO A 94 -8.43 -6.48 15.18
C PRO A 94 -9.45 -5.33 15.02
N SER A 95 -9.31 -4.25 15.79
CA SER A 95 -10.14 -3.04 15.68
C SER A 95 -9.54 -1.96 14.79
N GLU A 96 -8.44 -2.25 14.08
CA GLU A 96 -7.81 -1.33 13.16
C GLU A 96 -8.01 -1.77 11.70
N LEU A 97 -8.11 -0.79 10.81
CA LEU A 97 -8.05 -1.01 9.36
C LEU A 97 -6.81 -0.34 8.83
N VAL A 98 -5.97 -1.10 8.12
CA VAL A 98 -4.70 -0.61 7.58
C VAL A 98 -4.81 -0.41 6.07
N VAL A 99 -4.67 0.83 5.58
CA VAL A 99 -4.43 1.13 4.17
C VAL A 99 -2.92 1.12 3.95
N PHE A 100 -2.42 0.06 3.31
CA PHE A 100 -0.98 -0.18 3.18
C PHE A 100 -0.50 0.05 1.75
N GLY A 101 0.42 0.99 1.54
CA GLY A 101 0.86 1.37 0.20
C GLY A 101 2.35 1.31 -0.09
N THR A 102 2.67 0.84 -1.32
CA THR A 102 4.02 0.90 -1.90
C THR A 102 3.96 1.35 -3.35
N PRO A 103 5.00 2.01 -3.90
CA PRO A 103 5.13 2.13 -5.34
C PRO A 103 5.52 0.78 -5.95
N VAL A 104 5.27 0.63 -7.25
CA VAL A 104 5.73 -0.52 -8.03
C VAL A 104 7.09 -0.22 -8.67
N TYR A 105 8.10 -1.03 -8.36
CA TYR A 105 9.40 -0.99 -9.01
C TYR A 105 9.62 -2.28 -9.83
N ALA A 106 9.81 -2.13 -11.12
CA ALA A 106 9.98 -3.26 -12.03
C ALA A 106 8.87 -4.33 -11.86
N GLY A 107 7.62 -3.89 -11.77
CA GLY A 107 6.43 -4.76 -11.73
C GLY A 107 6.12 -5.40 -10.39
N ARG A 108 6.85 -5.09 -9.32
CA ARG A 108 6.69 -5.69 -7.98
C ARG A 108 6.87 -4.66 -6.87
N VAL A 109 6.64 -5.08 -5.63
CA VAL A 109 7.05 -4.33 -4.43
C VAL A 109 8.56 -4.06 -4.52
N PRO A 110 9.05 -2.83 -4.20
CA PRO A 110 10.46 -2.53 -4.33
C PRO A 110 11.33 -3.53 -3.57
N ASN A 111 12.25 -4.21 -4.25
CA ASN A 111 13.02 -5.34 -3.70
C ASN A 111 13.83 -5.02 -2.43
N LYS A 112 14.18 -3.75 -2.23
CA LYS A 112 14.87 -3.30 -1.00
C LYS A 112 13.91 -2.94 0.13
N MET A 113 12.61 -2.79 -0.17
CA MET A 113 11.56 -2.55 0.82
C MET A 113 10.80 -3.83 1.17
N LEU A 114 10.78 -4.82 0.28
CA LEU A 114 10.08 -6.09 0.51
C LEU A 114 10.47 -6.76 1.84
N PRO A 115 11.76 -6.85 2.25
CA PRO A 115 12.11 -7.41 3.56
C PRO A 115 11.49 -6.65 4.75
N ALA A 116 11.34 -5.33 4.65
CA ALA A 116 10.66 -4.54 5.68
C ALA A 116 9.16 -4.84 5.72
N VAL A 117 8.50 -4.95 4.56
CA VAL A 117 7.09 -5.35 4.47
C VAL A 117 6.89 -6.72 5.11
N GLN A 118 7.76 -7.69 4.84
CA GLN A 118 7.67 -9.06 5.35
C GLN A 118 7.89 -9.18 6.85
N SER A 119 8.71 -8.32 7.44
CA SER A 119 9.18 -8.52 8.82
C SER A 119 8.67 -7.49 9.83
N LEU A 120 8.39 -6.25 9.39
CA LEU A 120 8.15 -5.14 10.33
C LEU A 120 6.68 -4.83 10.57
N PHE A 121 5.75 -5.41 9.85
CA PHE A 121 4.32 -5.11 10.00
C PHE A 121 3.56 -6.39 10.32
N LYS A 122 2.90 -6.43 11.49
CA LYS A 122 2.19 -7.61 11.98
C LYS A 122 0.75 -7.25 12.34
N GLY A 123 -0.19 -7.93 11.71
CA GLY A 123 -1.61 -7.87 12.04
C GLY A 123 -2.00 -8.98 13.02
N ASP A 124 -3.00 -8.72 13.83
CA ASP A 124 -3.68 -9.70 14.68
C ASP A 124 -5.18 -9.68 14.34
N GLY A 125 -5.53 -10.30 13.21
CA GLY A 125 -6.89 -10.23 12.68
C GLY A 125 -7.27 -8.85 12.11
N THR A 126 -6.29 -8.03 11.79
CA THR A 126 -6.43 -6.64 11.31
C THR A 126 -6.94 -6.61 9.88
N LEU A 127 -7.95 -5.80 9.57
CA LEU A 127 -8.38 -5.57 8.19
C LEU A 127 -7.34 -4.75 7.42
N ALA A 128 -7.12 -5.09 6.14
CA ALA A 128 -6.16 -4.37 5.31
C ALA A 128 -6.65 -4.08 3.90
N VAL A 129 -6.15 -2.97 3.35
CA VAL A 129 -6.37 -2.51 1.98
C VAL A 129 -5.00 -2.28 1.33
N PRO A 130 -4.42 -3.27 0.62
CA PRO A 130 -3.21 -3.07 -0.17
C PRO A 130 -3.43 -2.07 -1.31
N VAL A 131 -2.51 -1.13 -1.45
CA VAL A 131 -2.51 -0.09 -2.48
C VAL A 131 -1.13 -0.04 -3.14
N VAL A 132 -1.08 -0.12 -4.47
CA VAL A 132 0.15 0.13 -5.19
C VAL A 132 0.01 1.31 -6.13
N THR A 133 1.08 2.12 -6.25
CA THR A 133 1.14 3.22 -7.22
C THR A 133 2.17 2.91 -8.30
N PHE A 134 1.84 3.21 -9.56
CA PHE A 134 2.71 2.90 -10.68
C PHE A 134 2.74 4.01 -11.72
N GLY A 135 3.89 4.15 -12.40
CA GLY A 135 4.12 5.21 -13.38
C GLY A 135 3.69 4.84 -14.81
N ASN A 136 2.39 4.65 -15.06
CA ASN A 136 1.77 4.48 -16.38
C ASN A 136 2.10 3.20 -17.16
N ARG A 137 3.20 2.47 -16.88
CA ARG A 137 3.51 1.24 -17.60
C ARG A 137 2.53 0.12 -17.23
N ASN A 138 2.63 -0.41 -16.05
CA ASN A 138 1.79 -1.46 -15.46
C ASN A 138 2.20 -1.66 -13.99
N PHE A 139 1.30 -2.19 -13.16
CA PHE A 139 1.67 -2.63 -11.81
C PHE A 139 2.01 -4.13 -11.73
N ASP A 140 1.82 -4.88 -12.82
CA ASP A 140 2.14 -6.32 -12.95
C ASP A 140 1.75 -7.11 -11.68
N ASN A 141 2.74 -7.67 -10.97
CA ASN A 141 2.54 -8.46 -9.77
C ASN A 141 2.64 -7.64 -8.46
N GLY A 142 2.82 -6.32 -8.52
CA GLY A 142 3.05 -5.50 -7.31
C GLY A 142 1.90 -5.55 -6.32
N LEU A 143 0.65 -5.53 -6.80
CA LEU A 143 -0.53 -5.55 -5.93
C LEU A 143 -0.77 -6.93 -5.29
N ILE A 144 -0.67 -8.00 -6.08
CA ILE A 144 -0.85 -9.36 -5.57
C ILE A 144 0.26 -9.75 -4.61
N GLU A 145 1.51 -9.33 -4.86
CA GLU A 145 2.62 -9.54 -3.95
C GLU A 145 2.36 -8.82 -2.60
N LEU A 146 1.99 -7.54 -2.65
CA LEU A 146 1.69 -6.79 -1.43
C LEU A 146 0.53 -7.41 -0.65
N ARG A 147 -0.54 -7.84 -1.33
CA ARG A 147 -1.68 -8.55 -0.74
C ARG A 147 -1.23 -9.83 -0.03
N ASN A 148 -0.43 -10.66 -0.72
CA ASN A 148 0.05 -11.93 -0.17
C ASN A 148 0.94 -11.71 1.06
N GLU A 149 1.83 -10.72 1.05
CA GLU A 149 2.69 -10.41 2.20
C GLU A 149 1.88 -9.92 3.41
N LEU A 150 0.84 -9.13 3.20
CA LEU A 150 -0.05 -8.70 4.28
C LEU A 150 -0.82 -9.90 4.88
N GLU A 151 -1.36 -10.79 4.05
CA GLU A 151 -2.03 -12.02 4.52
C GLU A 151 -1.06 -12.90 5.34
N HIS A 152 0.16 -13.12 4.85
CA HIS A 152 1.19 -13.87 5.59
C HIS A 152 1.56 -13.22 6.93
N ASN A 153 1.40 -11.92 7.05
CA ASN A 153 1.70 -11.16 8.26
C ASN A 153 0.51 -11.03 9.23
N GLY A 154 -0.60 -11.74 9.00
CA GLY A 154 -1.75 -11.79 9.89
C GLY A 154 -2.79 -10.69 9.67
N PHE A 155 -2.73 -10.01 8.52
CA PHE A 155 -3.79 -9.11 8.07
C PHE A 155 -4.83 -9.86 7.25
N HIS A 156 -6.03 -9.28 7.12
CA HIS A 156 -7.12 -9.76 6.26
C HIS A 156 -7.42 -8.72 5.21
N THR A 157 -7.04 -9.00 3.97
CA THR A 157 -7.20 -8.05 2.87
C THR A 157 -8.62 -8.07 2.32
N ILE A 158 -9.31 -6.92 2.41
CA ILE A 158 -10.73 -6.80 2.07
C ILE A 158 -11.02 -6.05 0.77
N ALA A 159 -10.10 -5.23 0.33
CA ALA A 159 -10.14 -4.46 -0.91
C ALA A 159 -8.70 -4.19 -1.36
N GLY A 160 -8.47 -3.72 -2.60
CA GLY A 160 -7.14 -3.38 -3.09
C GLY A 160 -7.18 -2.43 -4.27
N ALA A 161 -6.09 -1.66 -4.51
CA ALA A 161 -6.03 -0.72 -5.61
C ALA A 161 -4.65 -0.66 -6.27
N GLY A 162 -4.62 -0.59 -7.60
CA GLY A 162 -3.47 -0.23 -8.42
C GLY A 162 -3.70 1.15 -9.06
N VAL A 163 -3.02 2.18 -8.55
CA VAL A 163 -3.27 3.58 -8.93
C VAL A 163 -2.19 4.09 -9.87
N ALA A 164 -2.61 4.57 -11.05
CA ALA A 164 -1.72 5.18 -12.01
C ALA A 164 -1.33 6.61 -11.57
N CYS A 165 -0.03 6.87 -11.53
CA CYS A 165 0.56 8.14 -11.12
C CYS A 165 1.56 8.65 -12.17
N SER A 166 1.97 9.92 -12.03
CA SER A 166 3.07 10.48 -12.80
C SER A 166 4.34 9.65 -12.61
N HIS A 167 5.04 9.35 -13.71
CA HIS A 167 6.24 8.53 -13.66
C HIS A 167 7.41 9.31 -13.05
N VAL A 168 8.15 8.69 -12.10
CA VAL A 168 9.23 9.39 -11.40
C VAL A 168 10.47 9.66 -12.27
N PHE A 169 10.66 8.90 -13.36
CA PHE A 169 11.82 9.05 -14.25
C PHE A 169 11.66 10.16 -15.30
N SER A 170 10.42 10.54 -15.62
CA SER A 170 10.17 11.53 -16.66
C SER A 170 8.85 12.27 -16.45
N ASP A 171 8.88 13.59 -16.59
CA ASP A 171 7.69 14.45 -16.53
C ASP A 171 6.83 14.36 -17.81
N ARG A 172 7.25 13.58 -18.82
CA ARG A 172 6.50 13.34 -20.07
C ARG A 172 5.60 12.11 -19.98
N ILE A 173 5.73 11.28 -18.95
CA ILE A 173 4.95 10.05 -18.78
C ILE A 173 3.88 10.28 -17.72
N ALA A 174 2.61 10.22 -18.12
CA ALA A 174 1.45 10.45 -17.27
C ALA A 174 1.54 11.72 -16.41
N PRO A 175 1.85 12.89 -16.99
CA PRO A 175 2.00 14.13 -16.22
C PRO A 175 0.69 14.49 -15.50
N GLY A 176 0.83 14.96 -14.26
CA GLY A 176 -0.30 15.42 -13.45
C GLY A 176 -1.20 14.32 -12.87
N ARG A 177 -0.81 13.04 -12.97
CA ARG A 177 -1.57 11.94 -12.37
C ARG A 177 -1.10 11.63 -10.93
N PRO A 178 -2.10 11.28 -10.05
CA PRO A 178 -3.54 11.11 -10.26
C PRO A 178 -4.23 12.45 -10.61
N ASP A 179 -5.06 12.43 -11.66
CA ASP A 179 -5.87 13.56 -12.09
C ASP A 179 -7.31 13.49 -11.52
N PRO A 180 -8.21 14.45 -11.84
CA PRO A 180 -9.58 14.44 -11.30
C PRO A 180 -10.38 13.17 -11.58
N GLU A 181 -10.12 12.47 -12.69
CA GLU A 181 -10.77 11.19 -13.01
C GLU A 181 -10.25 10.07 -12.10
N ASP A 182 -8.93 10.00 -11.90
CA ASP A 182 -8.34 9.06 -10.95
C ASP A 182 -8.85 9.29 -9.53
N TRP A 183 -8.93 10.56 -9.11
CA TRP A 183 -9.43 10.90 -7.77
C TRP A 183 -10.88 10.49 -7.58
N ARG A 184 -11.72 10.61 -8.61
CA ARG A 184 -13.11 10.14 -8.54
C ARG A 184 -13.18 8.62 -8.35
N ILE A 185 -12.33 7.85 -9.05
CA ILE A 185 -12.24 6.38 -8.90
C ILE A 185 -11.76 6.02 -7.49
N ILE A 186 -10.72 6.71 -7.00
CA ILE A 186 -10.13 6.48 -5.67
C ILE A 186 -11.15 6.80 -4.57
N ASP A 187 -11.89 7.89 -4.72
CA ASP A 187 -12.90 8.31 -3.74
C ASP A 187 -14.08 7.32 -3.69
N ASP A 188 -14.58 6.87 -4.85
CA ASP A 188 -15.63 5.84 -4.92
C ASP A 188 -15.14 4.52 -4.32
N PHE A 189 -13.91 4.12 -4.60
CA PHE A 189 -13.28 2.95 -4.00
C PHE A 189 -13.24 3.02 -2.48
N ALA A 190 -12.82 4.16 -1.92
CA ALA A 190 -12.76 4.36 -0.48
C ALA A 190 -14.17 4.32 0.16
N ASP A 191 -15.17 4.94 -0.47
CA ASP A 191 -16.56 4.92 -0.01
C ASP A 191 -17.11 3.49 0.03
N ARG A 192 -16.93 2.72 -1.04
CA ARG A 192 -17.38 1.32 -1.15
C ARG A 192 -16.63 0.41 -0.17
N THR A 193 -15.36 0.68 0.07
CA THR A 193 -14.57 -0.05 1.08
C THR A 193 -15.12 0.21 2.49
N ALA A 194 -15.43 1.45 2.83
CA ALA A 194 -16.04 1.79 4.11
C ALA A 194 -17.43 1.14 4.28
N GLU A 195 -18.25 1.12 3.22
CA GLU A 195 -19.54 0.43 3.22
C GLU A 195 -19.37 -1.08 3.44
N LYS A 196 -18.40 -1.70 2.75
CA LYS A 196 -18.05 -3.12 2.96
C LYS A 196 -17.70 -3.38 4.42
N VAL A 197 -16.83 -2.56 5.04
CA VAL A 197 -16.45 -2.70 6.46
C VAL A 197 -17.66 -2.66 7.40
N ARG A 198 -18.59 -1.71 7.20
CA ARG A 198 -19.83 -1.61 8.03
C ARG A 198 -20.71 -2.85 7.94
N ASN A 199 -20.70 -3.53 6.80
CA ASN A 199 -21.55 -4.68 6.52
C ASN A 199 -20.87 -6.03 6.81
N LEU A 200 -19.58 -6.04 7.22
CA LEU A 200 -18.88 -7.29 7.55
C LEU A 200 -19.47 -7.92 8.81
N THR A 201 -19.84 -9.19 8.67
CA THR A 201 -20.30 -10.02 9.79
C THR A 201 -19.33 -11.16 10.11
N GLU A 202 -18.36 -11.38 9.24
CA GLU A 202 -17.28 -12.36 9.37
C GLU A 202 -16.08 -11.89 8.55
N ILE A 203 -14.89 -12.40 8.84
CA ILE A 203 -13.70 -12.12 8.05
C ILE A 203 -13.87 -12.76 6.67
N PRO A 204 -13.83 -11.97 5.58
CA PRO A 204 -13.99 -12.51 4.23
C PRO A 204 -12.72 -13.24 3.77
N ALA A 205 -12.84 -14.03 2.70
CA ALA A 205 -11.67 -14.51 1.98
C ALA A 205 -10.83 -13.31 1.45
N PRO A 206 -9.50 -13.49 1.29
CA PRO A 206 -8.63 -12.44 0.76
C PRO A 206 -9.14 -11.88 -0.57
N VAL A 207 -9.08 -10.55 -0.71
CA VAL A 207 -9.52 -9.87 -1.93
C VAL A 207 -8.81 -10.45 -3.17
N GLN A 208 -9.59 -10.72 -4.21
CA GLN A 208 -9.01 -11.16 -5.48
C GLN A 208 -8.51 -9.95 -6.25
N VAL A 209 -7.22 -9.94 -6.56
CA VAL A 209 -6.56 -8.86 -7.31
C VAL A 209 -5.83 -9.44 -8.52
N ARG A 210 -5.54 -8.59 -9.50
CA ARG A 210 -4.78 -8.98 -10.68
C ARG A 210 -3.30 -9.24 -10.33
N GLY A 211 -2.72 -10.27 -10.96
CA GLY A 211 -1.33 -10.69 -10.84
C GLY A 211 -1.19 -12.20 -10.89
N ASP A 212 0.05 -12.67 -10.98
CA ASP A 212 0.38 -14.09 -10.97
C ASP A 212 0.54 -14.61 -9.54
N ASP A 213 -0.03 -15.78 -9.25
CA ASP A 213 0.18 -16.49 -7.99
C ASP A 213 0.58 -17.94 -8.30
N PRO A 214 1.83 -18.35 -8.05
CA PRO A 214 2.90 -17.62 -7.35
C PRO A 214 3.43 -16.42 -8.14
N VAL A 215 3.92 -15.41 -7.39
CA VAL A 215 4.43 -14.15 -7.95
C VAL A 215 5.60 -14.38 -8.89
N GLY A 216 5.51 -13.88 -10.11
CA GLY A 216 6.54 -13.99 -11.14
C GLY A 216 7.80 -13.14 -10.88
N PRO A 217 8.80 -13.17 -11.76
CA PRO A 217 10.05 -12.41 -11.60
C PRO A 217 9.81 -10.89 -11.76
N TYR A 218 10.80 -10.10 -11.31
CA TYR A 218 10.83 -8.67 -11.60
C TYR A 218 10.93 -8.41 -13.11
N TYR A 219 10.20 -7.41 -13.59
CA TYR A 219 10.32 -6.95 -14.97
C TYR A 219 11.76 -6.56 -15.30
N THR A 220 12.26 -7.03 -16.42
CA THR A 220 13.58 -6.64 -16.94
C THR A 220 13.44 -5.33 -17.72
N PRO A 221 14.03 -4.19 -17.27
CA PRO A 221 14.00 -2.95 -18.01
C PRO A 221 14.64 -3.11 -19.40
N LEU A 222 14.00 -2.55 -20.44
CA LEU A 222 14.50 -2.56 -21.80
C LEU A 222 15.00 -1.17 -22.20
N GLY A 223 16.03 -1.12 -23.06
CA GLY A 223 16.45 0.08 -23.77
C GLY A 223 15.62 0.35 -25.01
N THR A 224 15.95 1.44 -25.73
CA THR A 224 15.31 1.80 -27.01
C THR A 224 15.59 0.78 -28.13
N ASP A 225 16.61 -0.04 -27.98
CA ASP A 225 16.95 -1.13 -28.89
C ASP A 225 16.21 -2.45 -28.59
N GLY A 226 15.30 -2.44 -27.60
CA GLY A 226 14.54 -3.59 -27.16
C GLY A 226 15.35 -4.62 -26.35
N LYS A 227 16.63 -4.36 -26.06
CA LYS A 227 17.46 -5.25 -25.24
C LYS A 227 17.44 -4.85 -23.77
N PRO A 228 17.79 -5.79 -22.84
CA PRO A 228 17.90 -5.47 -21.43
C PRO A 228 18.81 -4.26 -21.16
N ALA A 229 18.28 -3.25 -20.50
CA ALA A 229 19.03 -2.07 -20.05
C ALA A 229 19.60 -2.31 -18.65
N VAL A 230 20.91 -2.50 -18.55
CA VAL A 230 21.59 -2.86 -17.30
C VAL A 230 22.13 -1.60 -16.63
N PHE A 231 21.37 -1.03 -15.68
CA PHE A 231 21.74 0.18 -14.92
C PHE A 231 21.72 -0.01 -13.39
N LEU A 232 21.92 -1.23 -12.92
CA LEU A 232 21.91 -1.52 -11.48
C LEU A 232 22.94 -0.69 -10.71
N LYS A 233 24.09 -0.39 -11.31
CA LYS A 233 25.17 0.41 -10.72
C LYS A 233 24.99 1.93 -10.88
N ALA A 234 24.04 2.39 -11.70
CA ALA A 234 23.77 3.80 -11.89
C ALA A 234 23.45 4.49 -10.57
N LYS A 235 24.07 5.63 -10.32
CA LYS A 235 23.90 6.48 -9.15
C LYS A 235 23.64 7.92 -9.58
N PRO A 236 22.90 8.73 -8.80
CA PRO A 236 22.72 10.14 -9.15
C PRO A 236 24.05 10.91 -9.00
N LEU A 237 24.32 11.77 -9.95
CA LEU A 237 25.39 12.75 -9.89
C LEU A 237 24.92 14.08 -9.32
N THR A 238 25.86 14.98 -9.05
CA THR A 238 25.58 16.33 -8.54
C THR A 238 26.32 17.37 -9.35
N ARG A 239 25.61 18.34 -9.92
CA ARG A 239 26.22 19.57 -10.45
C ARG A 239 26.64 20.43 -9.28
N MET A 240 27.94 20.48 -8.99
CA MET A 240 28.46 21.19 -7.83
C MET A 240 28.41 22.70 -7.97
N ASP A 241 28.39 23.21 -9.19
CA ASP A 241 28.18 24.62 -9.52
C ASP A 241 26.77 25.12 -9.25
N ALA A 242 25.78 24.22 -9.25
CA ALA A 242 24.39 24.51 -8.92
C ALA A 242 24.02 24.13 -7.48
N CYS A 243 24.82 23.31 -6.81
CA CYS A 243 24.50 22.74 -5.50
C CYS A 243 24.83 23.74 -4.37
N ASP A 244 23.80 24.11 -3.58
CA ASP A 244 23.93 24.94 -2.38
C ASP A 244 24.30 24.15 -1.11
N GLN A 245 24.55 22.85 -1.22
CA GLN A 245 24.89 21.94 -0.14
C GLN A 245 23.86 21.85 1.01
N CYS A 246 22.58 22.14 0.75
CA CYS A 246 21.50 22.12 1.75
C CYS A 246 21.25 20.76 2.42
N GLY A 247 21.83 19.66 1.89
CA GLY A 247 21.74 18.31 2.44
C GLY A 247 20.37 17.62 2.28
N ILE A 248 19.39 18.24 1.59
CA ILE A 248 18.04 17.65 1.39
C ILE A 248 18.16 16.26 0.75
N CYS A 249 19.01 16.10 -0.29
CA CYS A 249 19.18 14.83 -1.00
C CYS A 249 19.64 13.68 -0.08
N ALA A 250 20.45 13.95 0.93
CA ALA A 250 20.85 12.97 1.92
C ALA A 250 19.68 12.62 2.86
N ARG A 251 18.97 13.63 3.38
CA ARG A 251 17.85 13.45 4.31
C ARG A 251 16.67 12.70 3.71
N VAL A 252 16.42 12.84 2.41
CA VAL A 252 15.28 12.18 1.73
C VAL A 252 15.64 10.84 1.09
N CYS A 253 16.89 10.39 1.24
CA CYS A 253 17.32 9.13 0.62
C CYS A 253 16.79 7.92 1.39
N PRO A 254 15.87 7.11 0.83
CA PRO A 254 15.28 5.98 1.53
C PRO A 254 16.28 4.85 1.83
N MET A 255 17.49 4.95 1.26
CA MET A 255 18.57 4.00 1.50
C MET A 255 19.69 4.58 2.37
N GLY A 256 19.60 5.86 2.78
CA GLY A 256 20.69 6.52 3.52
C GLY A 256 22.02 6.54 2.75
N SER A 257 21.97 6.52 1.42
CA SER A 257 23.14 6.26 0.57
C SER A 257 23.94 7.50 0.17
N ILE A 258 23.41 8.70 0.43
CA ILE A 258 24.04 9.97 0.07
C ILE A 258 24.68 10.55 1.32
N SER A 259 25.97 10.95 1.23
CA SER A 259 26.69 11.57 2.33
C SER A 259 26.05 12.92 2.73
N ALA A 260 25.85 13.12 4.03
CA ALA A 260 25.34 14.40 4.54
C ALA A 260 26.38 15.55 4.43
N GLY A 261 27.67 15.22 4.52
CA GLY A 261 28.76 16.20 4.42
C GLY A 261 29.21 16.51 2.99
N ASP A 262 28.91 15.61 2.03
CA ASP A 262 29.24 15.81 0.62
C ASP A 262 28.16 15.18 -0.26
N PRO A 263 27.22 15.96 -0.79
CA PRO A 263 26.13 15.45 -1.61
C PRO A 263 26.58 14.82 -2.93
N SER A 264 27.83 14.98 -3.38
CA SER A 264 28.38 14.30 -4.54
C SER A 264 28.66 12.81 -4.27
N GLN A 265 28.88 12.45 -3.00
CA GLN A 265 29.22 11.11 -2.58
C GLN A 265 27.97 10.25 -2.36
N VAL A 266 27.80 9.24 -3.21
CA VAL A 266 26.75 8.22 -3.07
C VAL A 266 27.42 6.90 -2.72
N THR A 267 27.61 6.64 -1.42
CA THR A 267 28.40 5.52 -0.92
C THR A 267 27.63 4.20 -0.89
N GLY A 268 26.33 4.27 -0.65
CA GLY A 268 25.45 3.10 -0.52
C GLY A 268 24.76 2.67 -1.82
N ILE A 269 23.72 1.83 -1.66
CA ILE A 269 22.89 1.31 -2.75
C ILE A 269 21.91 2.39 -3.24
N CYS A 270 21.85 2.62 -4.56
CA CYS A 270 20.83 3.46 -5.18
C CYS A 270 19.73 2.60 -5.81
N ILE A 271 18.49 2.80 -5.40
CA ILE A 271 17.30 2.11 -5.94
C ILE A 271 16.57 2.92 -7.01
N LYS A 272 17.15 4.01 -7.50
CA LYS A 272 16.64 4.91 -8.54
C LYS A 272 15.25 5.52 -8.23
N CYS A 273 14.91 5.67 -6.96
CA CYS A 273 13.61 6.20 -6.51
C CYS A 273 13.36 7.68 -6.88
N GLN A 274 14.36 8.39 -7.37
CA GLN A 274 14.33 9.81 -7.76
C GLN A 274 14.05 10.82 -6.61
N ALA A 275 14.00 10.42 -5.35
CA ALA A 275 13.75 11.34 -4.24
C ALA A 275 14.75 12.51 -4.22
N CYS A 276 16.05 12.22 -4.35
CA CYS A 276 17.10 13.23 -4.36
C CYS A 276 17.06 14.15 -5.61
N VAL A 277 16.55 13.66 -6.75
CA VAL A 277 16.39 14.45 -7.98
C VAL A 277 15.17 15.35 -7.86
N LYS A 278 14.00 14.78 -7.53
CA LYS A 278 12.73 15.51 -7.50
C LYS A 278 12.62 16.50 -6.33
N LYS A 279 13.26 16.21 -5.20
CA LYS A 279 13.22 17.08 -4.00
C LYS A 279 14.40 18.04 -3.90
N CYS A 280 15.30 18.09 -4.90
CA CYS A 280 16.41 19.05 -4.94
C CYS A 280 15.91 20.43 -5.38
N PRO A 281 15.92 21.48 -4.53
CA PRO A 281 15.40 22.80 -4.89
C PRO A 281 16.24 23.49 -5.96
N GLN A 282 17.54 23.12 -6.07
CA GLN A 282 18.46 23.65 -7.06
C GLN A 282 18.55 22.79 -8.34
N HIS A 283 17.76 21.72 -8.44
CA HIS A 283 17.83 20.75 -9.53
C HIS A 283 19.26 20.27 -9.84
N ALA A 284 20.12 20.23 -8.81
CA ALA A 284 21.52 19.87 -8.94
C ALA A 284 21.74 18.34 -9.07
N LYS A 285 20.77 17.50 -8.65
CA LYS A 285 20.88 16.05 -8.76
C LYS A 285 20.32 15.54 -10.11
N TYR A 286 21.05 14.61 -10.74
CA TYR A 286 20.65 14.05 -12.04
C TYR A 286 21.25 12.66 -12.26
N PHE A 287 20.85 12.00 -13.33
CA PHE A 287 21.45 10.75 -13.83
C PHE A 287 21.95 10.98 -15.26
N ASP A 288 23.11 10.39 -15.58
CA ASP A 288 23.72 10.41 -16.92
C ASP A 288 24.09 9.02 -17.44
N ASP A 289 23.74 7.96 -16.70
CA ASP A 289 23.99 6.58 -17.12
C ASP A 289 23.23 6.27 -18.43
N ALA A 290 23.97 5.90 -19.46
CA ALA A 290 23.44 5.70 -20.81
C ALA A 290 22.35 4.62 -20.87
N ALA A 291 22.49 3.51 -20.10
CA ALA A 291 21.50 2.44 -20.07
C ALA A 291 20.22 2.90 -19.35
N PHE A 292 20.36 3.66 -18.26
CA PHE A 292 19.22 4.26 -17.56
C PHE A 292 18.47 5.25 -18.48
N LEU A 293 19.18 6.16 -19.14
CA LEU A 293 18.57 7.14 -20.05
C LEU A 293 17.91 6.46 -21.27
N SER A 294 18.52 5.39 -21.81
CA SER A 294 17.89 4.59 -22.87
C SER A 294 16.58 3.96 -22.41
N HIS A 295 16.54 3.44 -21.17
CA HIS A 295 15.30 2.92 -20.59
C HIS A 295 14.24 4.00 -20.41
N VAL A 296 14.60 5.20 -19.93
CA VAL A 296 13.68 6.34 -19.81
C VAL A 296 13.09 6.69 -21.18
N SER A 297 13.94 6.82 -22.21
CA SER A 297 13.51 7.11 -23.58
C SER A 297 12.57 6.03 -24.13
N MET A 298 12.86 4.75 -23.85
CA MET A 298 11.99 3.64 -24.24
C MET A 298 10.61 3.77 -23.58
N LEU A 299 10.56 4.09 -22.29
CA LEU A 299 9.28 4.31 -21.58
C LEU A 299 8.50 5.48 -22.18
N GLU A 300 9.14 6.59 -22.49
CA GLU A 300 8.52 7.77 -23.09
C GLU A 300 7.93 7.48 -24.48
N GLN A 301 8.56 6.62 -25.27
CA GLN A 301 8.11 6.25 -26.62
C GLN A 301 6.94 5.26 -26.60
N ASN A 302 6.93 4.31 -25.65
CA ASN A 302 6.04 3.16 -25.72
C ASN A 302 4.85 3.23 -24.73
N TYR A 303 4.90 4.10 -23.70
CA TYR A 303 3.85 4.17 -22.69
C TYR A 303 3.15 5.54 -22.67
N THR A 304 2.71 5.98 -23.86
CA THR A 304 1.98 7.24 -24.07
C THR A 304 0.49 7.12 -23.79
N ARG A 305 -0.07 5.89 -23.81
CA ARG A 305 -1.47 5.66 -23.48
C ARG A 305 -1.77 6.05 -22.04
N ARG A 306 -3.01 6.41 -21.76
CA ARG A 306 -3.51 6.50 -20.37
C ARG A 306 -3.61 5.10 -19.77
N ALA A 307 -2.83 4.81 -18.74
CA ALA A 307 -3.04 3.60 -17.94
C ALA A 307 -4.22 3.80 -16.98
N GLU A 308 -5.01 2.76 -16.77
CA GLU A 308 -6.17 2.83 -15.89
C GLU A 308 -5.77 2.64 -14.43
N THR A 309 -6.47 3.36 -13.53
CA THR A 309 -6.51 3.05 -12.11
C THR A 309 -7.48 1.89 -11.92
N GLU A 310 -7.02 0.79 -11.34
CA GLU A 310 -7.80 -0.43 -11.13
C GLU A 310 -8.09 -0.61 -9.64
N VAL A 311 -9.35 -0.94 -9.30
CA VAL A 311 -9.79 -1.16 -7.92
C VAL A 311 -10.51 -2.51 -7.79
N PHE A 312 -10.35 -3.15 -6.63
CA PHE A 312 -10.84 -4.48 -6.31
C PHE A 312 -11.54 -4.45 -4.94
N ILE A 313 -12.78 -4.98 -4.86
CA ILE A 313 -13.59 -4.94 -3.61
C ILE A 313 -14.25 -6.29 -3.35
#